data_0d377b0bde92cdb45b5fca26bee28fe3
#
_entry.id   0d377b0bde92cdb45b5fca26bee28fe3
#
_cell.length_a   1.000
_cell.length_b   1.000
_cell.length_c   1.000
_cell.angle_alpha   90.00
_cell.angle_beta   90.00
_cell.angle_gamma   90.00
#
_symmetry.space_group_name_H-M   'P 1'
#
loop_
_entity.id
_entity.type
_entity.pdbx_description
1 polymer ?
#
loop_
_entity_poly.entity_id
_entity_poly.type
_entity_poly.pdbx_seq_one_letter_code
_entity_poly.pdbx_strand_id
1 'polypeptide(L)'
;MTEIERIDQLREELHRHNYNYYVLNAPEISDQEFDFLMRELQDLEAKHPEHRDENSPTMRVGSDINKNFTQVVHKYPMLSLANTYSESEVSDFYDRVKKSLNEEFEICCEMKYDGTSISLTYENGKLSRAVTRGDGVQGDDVTDNVKTIRSIPLVLHGEGYPSEFEIRGEILMPWEVFEELNREREAREEPLFANPRNAASGTLKLQNSAIVASRKLDAYLYYLLGENLPYDGHYENLKEVEKWGFKISDVTRKCKTLEEVFEFIRYWDTERKNLPV
;
A
#
# COMPACT_ATOMS: atom_id res chain seq x y z
N MET A 1 -34.23 -11.68 2.51
CA MET A 1 -32.75 -11.73 2.32
C MET A 1 -32.28 -13.08 2.80
N THR A 2 -31.62 -13.84 1.96
CA THR A 2 -30.98 -15.11 2.33
C THR A 2 -29.67 -14.86 3.10
N GLU A 3 -29.14 -15.89 3.79
CA GLU A 3 -27.85 -15.76 4.49
C GLU A 3 -26.70 -15.45 3.51
N ILE A 4 -26.74 -15.99 2.30
CA ILE A 4 -25.77 -15.68 1.23
C ILE A 4 -25.83 -14.23 0.79
N GLU A 5 -27.04 -13.70 0.52
CA GLU A 5 -27.23 -12.27 0.19
C GLU A 5 -26.74 -11.36 1.33
N ARG A 6 -26.90 -11.80 2.59
CA ARG A 6 -26.41 -11.05 3.75
C ARG A 6 -24.89 -11.07 3.84
N ILE A 7 -24.24 -12.19 3.52
CA ILE A 7 -22.76 -12.29 3.44
C ILE A 7 -22.21 -11.29 2.42
N ASP A 8 -22.79 -11.26 1.21
CA ASP A 8 -22.33 -10.37 0.15
C ASP A 8 -22.52 -8.90 0.52
N GLN A 9 -23.67 -8.56 1.12
CA GLN A 9 -23.94 -7.21 1.62
C GLN A 9 -22.93 -6.80 2.72
N LEU A 10 -22.65 -7.67 3.69
CA LEU A 10 -21.72 -7.38 4.78
C LEU A 10 -20.28 -7.21 4.27
N ARG A 11 -19.85 -8.00 3.29
CA ARG A 11 -18.55 -7.84 2.66
C ARG A 11 -18.40 -6.46 2.00
N GLU A 12 -19.38 -6.05 1.21
CA GLU A 12 -19.40 -4.75 0.56
C GLU A 12 -19.39 -3.60 1.60
N GLU A 13 -20.26 -3.68 2.60
CA GLU A 13 -20.40 -2.68 3.66
C GLU A 13 -19.10 -2.54 4.48
N LEU A 14 -18.49 -3.65 4.90
CA LEU A 14 -17.25 -3.64 5.68
C LEU A 14 -16.04 -3.18 4.87
N HIS A 15 -15.96 -3.50 3.57
CA HIS A 15 -14.93 -2.92 2.70
C HIS A 15 -15.06 -1.41 2.60
N ARG A 16 -16.27 -0.88 2.45
CA ARG A 16 -16.54 0.56 2.41
C ARG A 16 -16.16 1.24 3.73
N HIS A 17 -16.58 0.70 4.87
CA HIS A 17 -16.25 1.28 6.19
C HIS A 17 -14.76 1.23 6.49
N ASN A 18 -14.07 0.14 6.09
CA ASN A 18 -12.62 0.04 6.22
C ASN A 18 -11.91 1.11 5.36
N TYR A 19 -12.36 1.32 4.13
CA TYR A 19 -11.84 2.37 3.25
C TYR A 19 -12.06 3.77 3.82
N ASN A 20 -13.28 4.07 4.27
CA ASN A 20 -13.60 5.36 4.87
C ASN A 20 -12.74 5.66 6.10
N TYR A 21 -12.50 4.67 6.95
CA TYR A 21 -11.70 4.82 8.16
C TYR A 21 -10.20 4.96 7.87
N TYR A 22 -9.61 4.00 7.14
CA TYR A 22 -8.15 3.89 7.00
C TYR A 22 -7.54 4.66 5.82
N VAL A 23 -8.33 4.98 4.80
CA VAL A 23 -7.85 5.69 3.62
C VAL A 23 -8.36 7.13 3.59
N LEU A 24 -9.67 7.35 3.79
CA LEU A 24 -10.28 8.68 3.75
C LEU A 24 -10.22 9.42 5.10
N ASN A 25 -9.90 8.72 6.21
CA ASN A 25 -9.96 9.27 7.56
C ASN A 25 -11.33 9.93 7.88
N ALA A 26 -12.41 9.33 7.40
CA ALA A 26 -13.79 9.81 7.49
C ALA A 26 -14.75 8.66 7.90
N PRO A 27 -14.65 8.14 9.14
CA PRO A 27 -15.48 7.04 9.60
C PRO A 27 -16.97 7.44 9.63
N GLU A 28 -17.83 6.55 9.12
CA GLU A 28 -19.29 6.71 9.12
C GLU A 28 -19.97 5.97 10.28
N ILE A 29 -19.31 5.01 10.89
CA ILE A 29 -19.79 4.21 12.01
C ILE A 29 -18.74 4.16 13.13
N SER A 30 -19.17 3.80 14.34
CA SER A 30 -18.27 3.58 15.48
C SER A 30 -17.49 2.26 15.35
N ASP A 31 -16.38 2.15 16.07
CA ASP A 31 -15.59 0.92 16.15
C ASP A 31 -16.43 -0.26 16.64
N GLN A 32 -17.34 -0.01 17.59
CA GLN A 32 -18.24 -1.04 18.12
C GLN A 32 -19.22 -1.55 17.06
N GLU A 33 -19.80 -0.66 16.25
CA GLU A 33 -20.67 -1.05 15.14
C GLU A 33 -19.93 -1.84 14.08
N PHE A 34 -18.71 -1.43 13.75
CA PHE A 34 -17.83 -2.18 12.83
C PHE A 34 -17.55 -3.60 13.35
N ASP A 35 -17.21 -3.74 14.63
CA ASP A 35 -16.94 -5.04 15.25
C ASP A 35 -18.17 -5.96 15.25
N PHE A 36 -19.38 -5.42 15.44
CA PHE A 36 -20.61 -6.19 15.34
C PHE A 36 -20.84 -6.73 13.93
N LEU A 37 -20.69 -5.90 12.91
CA LEU A 37 -20.85 -6.30 11.52
C LEU A 37 -19.79 -7.35 11.13
N MET A 38 -18.55 -7.17 11.57
CA MET A 38 -17.46 -8.12 11.32
C MET A 38 -17.76 -9.49 11.96
N ARG A 39 -18.26 -9.51 13.19
CA ARG A 39 -18.63 -10.76 13.89
C ARG A 39 -19.81 -11.47 13.20
N GLU A 40 -20.83 -10.71 12.78
CA GLU A 40 -21.95 -11.25 12.00
C GLU A 40 -21.44 -11.93 10.72
N LEU A 41 -20.53 -11.27 9.99
CA LEU A 41 -19.94 -11.83 8.77
C LEU A 41 -19.14 -13.11 9.06
N GLN A 42 -18.30 -13.12 10.10
CA GLN A 42 -17.53 -14.31 10.50
C GLN A 42 -18.44 -15.50 10.81
N ASP A 43 -19.53 -15.28 11.57
CA ASP A 43 -20.48 -16.32 11.95
C ASP A 43 -21.23 -16.88 10.71
N LEU A 44 -21.60 -16.03 9.77
CA LEU A 44 -22.26 -16.44 8.52
C LEU A 44 -21.29 -17.18 7.58
N GLU A 45 -20.07 -16.69 7.41
CA GLU A 45 -19.06 -17.36 6.59
C GLU A 45 -18.69 -18.76 7.15
N ALA A 46 -18.68 -18.91 8.48
CA ALA A 46 -18.45 -20.20 9.12
C ALA A 46 -19.57 -21.23 8.83
N LYS A 47 -20.83 -20.76 8.64
CA LYS A 47 -21.95 -21.63 8.25
C LYS A 47 -21.97 -21.96 6.76
N HIS A 48 -21.36 -21.13 5.93
CA HIS A 48 -21.36 -21.22 4.48
C HIS A 48 -19.94 -21.30 3.89
N PRO A 49 -19.16 -22.35 4.24
CA PRO A 49 -17.78 -22.51 3.75
C PRO A 49 -17.70 -22.65 2.21
N GLU A 50 -18.78 -23.05 1.56
CA GLU A 50 -18.91 -23.12 0.10
C GLU A 50 -18.91 -21.73 -0.57
N HIS A 51 -19.25 -20.67 0.20
CA HIS A 51 -19.26 -19.28 -0.27
C HIS A 51 -18.01 -18.50 0.19
N ARG A 52 -16.89 -19.20 0.32
CA ARG A 52 -15.63 -18.61 0.74
C ARG A 52 -15.12 -17.59 -0.29
N ASP A 53 -14.64 -16.45 0.20
CA ASP A 53 -13.94 -15.44 -0.59
C ASP A 53 -12.60 -15.10 0.08
N GLU A 54 -11.50 -15.33 -0.64
CA GLU A 54 -10.13 -15.03 -0.16
C GLU A 54 -9.88 -13.53 0.04
N ASN A 55 -10.76 -12.69 -0.48
CA ASN A 55 -10.73 -11.23 -0.33
C ASN A 55 -11.81 -10.70 0.62
N SER A 56 -12.48 -11.57 1.39
CA SER A 56 -13.42 -11.15 2.43
C SER A 56 -12.72 -10.23 3.46
N PRO A 57 -13.41 -9.23 4.02
CA PRO A 57 -12.89 -8.44 5.15
C PRO A 57 -12.40 -9.28 6.32
N THR A 58 -12.96 -10.48 6.52
CA THR A 58 -12.56 -11.43 7.58
C THR A 58 -11.13 -11.98 7.39
N MET A 59 -10.61 -11.95 6.17
CA MET A 59 -9.23 -12.40 5.87
C MET A 59 -8.15 -11.45 6.39
N ARG A 60 -8.53 -10.24 6.79
CA ARG A 60 -7.61 -9.26 7.39
C ARG A 60 -7.18 -9.59 8.83
N VAL A 61 -7.81 -10.54 9.47
CA VAL A 61 -7.51 -10.94 10.85
C VAL A 61 -6.16 -11.66 10.95
N GLY A 62 -5.70 -12.27 9.87
CA GLY A 62 -4.48 -13.09 9.83
C GLY A 62 -4.71 -14.53 10.33
N SER A 63 -3.69 -15.35 10.24
CA SER A 63 -3.73 -16.74 10.71
C SER A 63 -2.43 -17.15 11.39
N ASP A 64 -2.50 -18.19 12.23
CA ASP A 64 -1.34 -18.78 12.92
C ASP A 64 -0.59 -19.82 12.06
N ILE A 65 -1.01 -20.01 10.81
CA ILE A 65 -0.43 -21.01 9.92
C ILE A 65 0.98 -20.59 9.54
N ASN A 66 1.94 -21.41 9.94
CA ASN A 66 3.35 -21.19 9.67
C ASN A 66 3.69 -21.74 8.27
N LYS A 67 3.97 -20.87 7.30
CA LYS A 67 4.38 -21.23 5.93
C LYS A 67 5.68 -20.51 5.58
N ASN A 68 6.60 -21.22 4.92
CA ASN A 68 7.72 -20.56 4.25
C ASN A 68 7.20 -19.77 3.06
N PHE A 69 7.77 -18.59 2.83
CA PHE A 69 7.39 -17.77 1.68
C PHE A 69 7.83 -18.41 0.37
N THR A 70 6.91 -18.45 -0.58
CA THR A 70 7.20 -18.87 -1.95
C THR A 70 7.90 -17.72 -2.69
N GLN A 71 8.93 -18.04 -3.48
CA GLN A 71 9.59 -17.07 -4.36
C GLN A 71 8.77 -16.86 -5.62
N VAL A 72 8.60 -15.61 -6.02
CA VAL A 72 7.85 -15.21 -7.22
C VAL A 72 8.71 -14.32 -8.09
N VAL A 73 8.80 -14.64 -9.37
CA VAL A 73 9.47 -13.80 -10.36
C VAL A 73 8.56 -12.64 -10.73
N HIS A 74 9.10 -11.41 -10.70
CA HIS A 74 8.35 -10.22 -11.09
C HIS A 74 8.07 -10.21 -12.60
N LYS A 75 6.83 -9.87 -12.98
CA LYS A 75 6.45 -9.63 -14.39
C LYS A 75 7.23 -8.45 -14.97
N TYR A 76 7.43 -7.42 -14.16
CA TYR A 76 8.23 -6.25 -14.47
C TYR A 76 9.32 -6.12 -13.41
N PRO A 77 10.63 -6.01 -13.78
CA PRO A 77 11.71 -5.85 -12.81
C PRO A 77 11.49 -4.63 -11.89
N MET A 78 11.84 -4.76 -10.62
CA MET A 78 11.78 -3.68 -9.64
C MET A 78 13.15 -2.99 -9.56
N LEU A 79 13.29 -1.90 -10.30
CA LEU A 79 14.54 -1.16 -10.44
C LEU A 79 14.80 -0.24 -9.25
N SER A 80 16.08 0.10 -9.04
CA SER A 80 16.50 1.15 -8.11
C SER A 80 16.46 2.51 -8.79
N LEU A 81 16.14 3.55 -8.01
CA LEU A 81 16.25 4.94 -8.46
C LEU A 81 17.68 5.44 -8.34
N ALA A 82 18.11 6.28 -9.27
CA ALA A 82 19.34 7.06 -9.14
C ALA A 82 19.16 8.20 -8.12
N ASN A 83 20.27 8.67 -7.55
CA ASN A 83 20.27 9.75 -6.58
C ASN A 83 20.82 11.05 -7.19
N THR A 84 20.33 12.18 -6.68
CA THR A 84 20.90 13.52 -6.88
C THR A 84 21.10 14.17 -5.52
N TYR A 85 22.14 15.01 -5.40
CA TYR A 85 22.54 15.63 -4.14
C TYR A 85 22.58 17.16 -4.22
N SER A 86 22.28 17.75 -5.36
CA SER A 86 22.28 19.19 -5.58
C SER A 86 21.25 19.62 -6.63
N GLU A 87 20.84 20.88 -6.60
CA GLU A 87 19.98 21.46 -7.63
C GLU A 87 20.63 21.40 -9.01
N SER A 88 21.95 21.50 -9.12
CA SER A 88 22.68 21.36 -10.37
C SER A 88 22.50 19.97 -10.97
N GLU A 89 22.61 18.90 -10.17
CA GLU A 89 22.39 17.54 -10.64
C GLU A 89 20.94 17.27 -11.07
N VAL A 90 19.97 17.88 -10.37
CA VAL A 90 18.55 17.85 -10.78
C VAL A 90 18.35 18.56 -12.10
N SER A 91 18.98 19.73 -12.29
CA SER A 91 18.97 20.47 -13.55
C SER A 91 19.58 19.64 -14.71
N ASP A 92 20.70 18.99 -14.48
CA ASP A 92 21.34 18.09 -15.45
C ASP A 92 20.43 16.91 -15.84
N PHE A 93 19.72 16.34 -14.87
CA PHE A 93 18.72 15.30 -15.13
C PHE A 93 17.58 15.84 -16.00
N TYR A 94 17.02 16.99 -15.64
CA TYR A 94 15.96 17.65 -16.41
C TYR A 94 16.38 17.91 -17.87
N ASP A 95 17.59 18.42 -18.09
CA ASP A 95 18.14 18.69 -19.41
C ASP A 95 18.35 17.41 -20.23
N ARG A 96 18.79 16.31 -19.60
CA ARG A 96 18.87 15.01 -20.28
C ARG A 96 17.51 14.51 -20.75
N VAL A 97 16.48 14.61 -19.91
CA VAL A 97 15.11 14.22 -20.25
C VAL A 97 14.62 15.08 -21.42
N LYS A 98 14.78 16.41 -21.33
CA LYS A 98 14.37 17.35 -22.36
C LYS A 98 15.02 17.06 -23.73
N LYS A 99 16.31 16.77 -23.73
CA LYS A 99 17.04 16.38 -24.96
C LYS A 99 16.57 15.07 -25.55
N SER A 100 16.19 14.10 -24.68
CA SER A 100 15.76 12.76 -25.12
C SER A 100 14.34 12.75 -25.67
N LEU A 101 13.42 13.50 -25.05
CA LEU A 101 12.01 13.53 -25.46
C LEU A 101 11.77 14.46 -26.65
N ASN A 102 12.50 15.58 -26.73
CA ASN A 102 12.31 16.63 -27.73
C ASN A 102 10.85 17.16 -27.84
N GLU A 103 10.15 17.15 -26.71
CA GLU A 103 8.78 17.63 -26.54
C GLU A 103 8.60 18.22 -25.14
N GLU A 104 7.51 18.95 -24.92
CA GLU A 104 7.15 19.46 -23.60
C GLU A 104 6.73 18.31 -22.69
N PHE A 105 7.14 18.36 -21.42
CA PHE A 105 6.82 17.37 -20.41
C PHE A 105 6.62 18.01 -19.04
N GLU A 106 5.94 17.31 -18.18
CA GLU A 106 5.72 17.67 -16.78
C GLU A 106 6.40 16.64 -15.89
N ILE A 107 6.76 17.04 -14.67
CA ILE A 107 7.41 16.17 -13.68
C ILE A 107 6.44 15.92 -12.52
N CYS A 108 6.23 14.65 -12.20
CA CYS A 108 5.56 14.24 -10.98
C CYS A 108 6.58 14.18 -9.85
N CYS A 109 6.44 15.07 -8.87
CA CYS A 109 7.26 15.09 -7.67
C CYS A 109 6.54 14.33 -6.55
N GLU A 110 7.25 13.40 -5.92
CA GLU A 110 6.72 12.50 -4.91
C GLU A 110 7.67 12.38 -3.71
N MET A 111 7.10 12.08 -2.56
CA MET A 111 7.90 11.72 -1.41
C MET A 111 8.47 10.31 -1.59
N LYS A 112 9.79 10.17 -1.35
CA LYS A 112 10.42 8.87 -1.28
C LYS A 112 10.35 8.35 0.17
N TYR A 113 9.26 7.69 0.48
CA TYR A 113 9.06 7.10 1.79
C TYR A 113 10.09 5.99 2.08
N ASP A 114 10.49 5.88 3.33
CA ASP A 114 11.50 4.93 3.79
C ASP A 114 10.84 3.73 4.50
N GLY A 115 10.53 2.71 3.73
CA GLY A 115 9.88 1.50 4.19
C GLY A 115 10.39 0.26 3.47
N THR A 116 9.50 -0.63 3.11
CA THR A 116 9.80 -1.82 2.31
C THR A 116 8.92 -1.87 1.07
N SER A 117 9.57 -1.94 -0.09
CA SER A 117 8.86 -1.92 -1.37
C SER A 117 8.03 -3.18 -1.58
N ILE A 118 6.85 -3.00 -2.16
CA ILE A 118 5.88 -4.06 -2.44
C ILE A 118 5.33 -3.92 -3.86
N SER A 119 5.07 -5.05 -4.49
CA SER A 119 4.32 -5.15 -5.73
C SER A 119 3.00 -5.88 -5.46
N LEU A 120 1.88 -5.24 -5.79
CA LEU A 120 0.53 -5.78 -5.64
C LEU A 120 -0.03 -6.08 -7.02
N THR A 121 -0.50 -7.31 -7.24
CA THR A 121 -1.22 -7.70 -8.46
C THR A 121 -2.71 -7.79 -8.17
N TYR A 122 -3.50 -7.12 -9.01
CA TYR A 122 -4.95 -7.17 -8.98
C TYR A 122 -5.49 -7.84 -10.23
N GLU A 123 -6.45 -8.73 -10.04
CA GLU A 123 -7.16 -9.44 -11.11
C GLU A 123 -8.67 -9.28 -10.90
N ASN A 124 -9.35 -8.77 -11.91
CA ASN A 124 -10.80 -8.54 -11.88
C ASN A 124 -11.26 -7.77 -10.63
N GLY A 125 -10.50 -6.73 -10.25
CA GLY A 125 -10.81 -5.87 -9.11
C GLY A 125 -10.51 -6.45 -7.73
N LYS A 126 -9.79 -7.57 -7.63
CA LYS A 126 -9.42 -8.22 -6.38
C LYS A 126 -7.91 -8.38 -6.23
N LEU A 127 -7.40 -8.21 -5.02
CA LEU A 127 -6.00 -8.49 -4.73
C LEU A 127 -5.74 -10.00 -4.92
N SER A 128 -4.89 -10.33 -5.89
CA SER A 128 -4.53 -11.72 -6.17
C SER A 128 -3.16 -12.09 -5.58
N ARG A 129 -2.21 -11.15 -5.55
CA ARG A 129 -0.86 -11.41 -5.05
C ARG A 129 -0.16 -10.16 -4.56
N ALA A 130 0.70 -10.33 -3.52
CA ALA A 130 1.62 -9.31 -3.03
C ALA A 130 3.02 -9.91 -2.89
N VAL A 131 4.02 -9.27 -3.50
CA VAL A 131 5.40 -9.77 -3.59
C VAL A 131 6.36 -8.69 -3.15
N THR A 132 7.30 -9.03 -2.26
CA THR A 132 8.39 -8.10 -1.88
C THR A 132 9.32 -7.85 -3.06
N ARG A 133 10.08 -6.75 -3.01
CA ARG A 133 11.06 -6.44 -4.06
C ARG A 133 12.09 -7.57 -4.24
N GLY A 134 12.57 -8.16 -3.13
CA GLY A 134 13.67 -9.13 -3.17
C GLY A 134 14.92 -8.53 -3.80
N ASP A 135 15.50 -9.23 -4.77
CA ASP A 135 16.65 -8.77 -5.56
C ASP A 135 16.27 -7.89 -6.77
N GLY A 136 14.98 -7.61 -6.93
CA GLY A 136 14.42 -6.84 -8.05
C GLY A 136 13.95 -7.70 -9.23
N VAL A 137 14.38 -8.96 -9.31
CA VAL A 137 13.94 -9.95 -10.31
C VAL A 137 12.90 -10.90 -9.71
N GLN A 138 13.10 -11.32 -8.46
CA GLN A 138 12.18 -12.16 -7.71
C GLN A 138 12.11 -11.73 -6.25
N GLY A 139 10.99 -12.01 -5.61
CA GLY A 139 10.74 -11.68 -4.21
C GLY A 139 9.88 -12.70 -3.50
N ASP A 140 9.63 -12.49 -2.21
CA ASP A 140 8.79 -13.33 -1.37
C ASP A 140 7.30 -13.03 -1.60
N ASP A 141 6.50 -14.06 -1.78
CA ASP A 141 5.04 -13.95 -1.74
C ASP A 141 4.59 -13.74 -0.29
N VAL A 142 4.14 -12.52 0.00
CA VAL A 142 3.69 -12.09 1.32
C VAL A 142 2.21 -11.72 1.32
N THR A 143 1.43 -12.29 0.42
CA THR A 143 0.02 -11.95 0.20
C THR A 143 -0.80 -12.02 1.48
N ASP A 144 -0.67 -13.09 2.27
CA ASP A 144 -1.43 -13.25 3.53
C ASP A 144 -1.08 -12.16 4.56
N ASN A 145 0.19 -11.75 4.64
CA ASN A 145 0.61 -10.66 5.50
C ASN A 145 0.10 -9.30 5.02
N VAL A 146 0.14 -9.06 3.71
CA VAL A 146 -0.34 -7.81 3.10
C VAL A 146 -1.85 -7.66 3.26
N LYS A 147 -2.63 -8.75 3.22
CA LYS A 147 -4.07 -8.71 3.48
C LYS A 147 -4.43 -8.13 4.86
N THR A 148 -3.53 -8.18 5.82
CA THR A 148 -3.71 -7.57 7.16
C THR A 148 -3.55 -6.05 7.17
N ILE A 149 -2.96 -5.46 6.12
CA ILE A 149 -2.73 -4.01 6.02
C ILE A 149 -4.01 -3.32 5.60
N ARG A 150 -4.61 -2.57 6.52
CA ARG A 150 -5.95 -2.01 6.37
C ARG A 150 -6.08 -0.97 5.24
N SER A 151 -5.02 -0.24 4.94
CA SER A 151 -5.00 0.77 3.85
C SER A 151 -4.87 0.18 2.44
N ILE A 152 -4.61 -1.13 2.31
CA ILE A 152 -4.58 -1.82 1.02
C ILE A 152 -5.95 -2.45 0.75
N PRO A 153 -6.66 -2.08 -0.36
CA PRO A 153 -7.95 -2.66 -0.66
C PRO A 153 -7.82 -4.14 -1.09
N LEU A 154 -8.62 -5.03 -0.51
CA LEU A 154 -8.73 -6.42 -0.97
C LEU A 154 -9.63 -6.52 -2.20
N VAL A 155 -10.64 -5.65 -2.27
CA VAL A 155 -11.55 -5.47 -3.40
C VAL A 155 -11.55 -4.00 -3.76
N LEU A 156 -11.38 -3.71 -5.05
CA LEU A 156 -11.34 -2.34 -5.54
C LEU A 156 -12.72 -1.67 -5.49
N HIS A 157 -12.70 -0.35 -5.34
CA HIS A 157 -13.86 0.51 -5.43
C HIS A 157 -13.99 1.08 -6.85
N GLY A 158 -15.17 1.55 -7.20
CA GLY A 158 -15.41 2.20 -8.49
C GLY A 158 -15.34 1.24 -9.68
N GLU A 159 -15.05 1.81 -10.84
CA GLU A 159 -15.03 1.14 -12.13
C GLU A 159 -13.87 1.65 -12.98
N GLY A 160 -13.64 1.04 -14.15
CA GLY A 160 -12.67 1.52 -15.14
C GLY A 160 -11.24 1.04 -14.91
N TYR A 161 -11.01 0.13 -13.95
CA TYR A 161 -9.70 -0.51 -13.79
C TYR A 161 -9.50 -1.63 -14.83
N PRO A 162 -8.24 -1.87 -15.26
CA PRO A 162 -7.92 -3.02 -16.11
C PRO A 162 -8.26 -4.35 -15.44
N SER A 163 -8.54 -5.39 -16.22
CA SER A 163 -8.79 -6.73 -15.70
C SER A 163 -7.60 -7.33 -14.96
N GLU A 164 -6.39 -6.95 -15.33
CA GLU A 164 -5.13 -7.28 -14.64
C GLU A 164 -4.22 -6.05 -14.64
N PHE A 165 -3.66 -5.73 -13.50
CA PHE A 165 -2.61 -4.71 -13.36
C PHE A 165 -1.77 -4.96 -12.12
N GLU A 166 -0.60 -4.33 -12.09
CA GLU A 166 0.30 -4.28 -10.94
C GLU A 166 0.36 -2.85 -10.42
N ILE A 167 0.34 -2.68 -9.10
CA ILE A 167 0.59 -1.40 -8.45
C ILE A 167 1.67 -1.58 -7.39
N ARG A 168 2.65 -0.68 -7.40
CA ARG A 168 3.78 -0.70 -6.47
C ARG A 168 3.66 0.40 -5.45
N GLY A 169 4.21 0.13 -4.29
CA GLY A 169 4.22 1.06 -3.18
C GLY A 169 5.27 0.73 -2.13
N GLU A 170 5.17 1.44 -1.05
CA GLU A 170 6.01 1.28 0.13
C GLU A 170 5.15 0.90 1.32
N ILE A 171 5.49 -0.22 1.97
CA ILE A 171 4.90 -0.60 3.25
C ILE A 171 5.72 0.05 4.34
N LEU A 172 5.02 0.68 5.28
CA LEU A 172 5.56 1.57 6.28
C LEU A 172 5.07 1.19 7.68
N MET A 173 5.85 1.52 8.67
CA MET A 173 5.41 1.53 10.06
C MET A 173 5.29 2.99 10.52
N PRO A 174 4.08 3.46 10.89
CA PRO A 174 3.91 4.79 11.45
C PRO A 174 4.78 5.00 12.69
N TRP A 175 5.26 6.23 12.91
CA TRP A 175 6.14 6.56 14.04
C TRP A 175 5.54 6.18 15.39
N GLU A 176 4.25 6.48 15.58
CA GLU A 176 3.52 6.15 16.81
C GLU A 176 3.53 4.65 17.11
N VAL A 177 3.28 3.82 16.07
CA VAL A 177 3.29 2.36 16.18
C VAL A 177 4.71 1.84 16.48
N PHE A 178 5.72 2.40 15.83
CA PHE A 178 7.11 2.06 16.07
C PHE A 178 7.55 2.34 17.51
N GLU A 179 7.18 3.49 18.05
CA GLU A 179 7.49 3.87 19.44
C GLU A 179 6.77 2.97 20.44
N GLU A 180 5.50 2.63 20.21
CA GLU A 180 4.73 1.70 21.03
C GLU A 180 5.39 0.32 21.05
N LEU A 181 5.73 -0.20 19.86
CA LEU A 181 6.38 -1.51 19.72
C LEU A 181 7.74 -1.56 20.43
N ASN A 182 8.54 -0.51 20.34
CA ASN A 182 9.83 -0.46 21.04
C ASN A 182 9.66 -0.34 22.56
N ARG A 183 8.66 0.40 23.05
CA ARG A 183 8.35 0.43 24.51
C ARG A 183 7.95 -0.96 25.03
N GLU A 184 7.16 -1.72 24.26
CA GLU A 184 6.82 -3.09 24.65
C GLU A 184 8.04 -4.02 24.66
N ARG A 185 8.93 -3.90 23.68
CA ARG A 185 10.18 -4.67 23.62
C ARG A 185 11.12 -4.33 24.78
N GLU A 186 11.27 -3.06 25.10
CA GLU A 186 12.04 -2.63 26.25
C GLU A 186 11.52 -3.21 27.58
N ALA A 187 10.20 -3.20 27.76
CA ALA A 187 9.55 -3.80 28.93
C ALA A 187 9.75 -5.32 29.06
N ARG A 188 10.04 -6.00 27.93
CA ARG A 188 10.34 -7.43 27.86
C ARG A 188 11.84 -7.74 27.79
N GLU A 189 12.70 -6.71 27.94
CA GLU A 189 14.16 -6.83 27.79
C GLU A 189 14.59 -7.41 26.42
N GLU A 190 13.82 -7.13 25.36
CA GLU A 190 14.11 -7.54 23.99
C GLU A 190 14.90 -6.46 23.25
N PRO A 191 15.74 -6.83 22.25
CA PRO A 191 16.44 -5.86 21.41
C PRO A 191 15.47 -4.92 20.69
N LEU A 192 15.72 -3.61 20.74
CA LEU A 192 14.88 -2.61 20.08
C LEU A 192 15.08 -2.66 18.54
N PHE A 193 14.03 -2.28 17.81
CA PHE A 193 14.16 -2.00 16.39
C PHE A 193 14.93 -0.68 16.19
N ALA A 194 15.86 -0.67 15.23
CA ALA A 194 16.72 0.48 14.98
C ALA A 194 15.97 1.66 14.34
N ASN A 195 14.99 1.39 13.48
CA ASN A 195 14.18 2.39 12.79
C ASN A 195 12.86 1.78 12.27
N PRO A 196 11.87 2.61 11.87
CA PRO A 196 10.58 2.15 11.35
C PRO A 196 10.71 1.27 10.10
N ARG A 197 11.65 1.54 9.19
CA ARG A 197 11.90 0.72 8.00
C ARG A 197 12.26 -0.70 8.35
N ASN A 198 13.22 -0.90 9.25
CA ASN A 198 13.64 -2.24 9.67
C ASN A 198 12.50 -2.97 10.40
N ALA A 199 11.73 -2.25 11.21
CA ALA A 199 10.57 -2.79 11.90
C ALA A 199 9.47 -3.22 10.91
N ALA A 200 9.18 -2.41 9.88
CA ALA A 200 8.22 -2.74 8.83
C ALA A 200 8.67 -3.95 8.02
N SER A 201 9.92 -3.95 7.54
CA SER A 201 10.48 -5.05 6.74
C SER A 201 10.51 -6.36 7.51
N GLY A 202 10.95 -6.34 8.77
CA GLY A 202 10.96 -7.52 9.64
C GLY A 202 9.55 -8.02 9.93
N THR A 203 8.60 -7.13 10.16
CA THR A 203 7.19 -7.49 10.40
C THR A 203 6.57 -8.14 9.17
N LEU A 204 6.78 -7.57 7.97
CA LEU A 204 6.19 -8.09 6.73
C LEU A 204 6.64 -9.53 6.42
N LYS A 205 7.80 -9.94 6.92
CA LYS A 205 8.38 -11.27 6.73
C LYS A 205 8.12 -12.25 7.89
N LEU A 206 7.27 -11.91 8.84
CA LEU A 206 6.87 -12.84 9.89
C LEU A 206 6.01 -13.96 9.31
N GLN A 207 6.21 -15.16 9.80
CA GLN A 207 5.44 -16.35 9.40
C GLN A 207 4.00 -16.33 9.92
N ASN A 208 3.77 -15.62 11.02
CA ASN A 208 2.45 -15.50 11.65
C ASN A 208 1.79 -14.17 11.25
N SER A 209 0.81 -14.23 10.36
CA SER A 209 0.10 -13.04 9.87
C SER A 209 -0.81 -12.40 10.94
N ALA A 210 -1.20 -13.10 11.99
CA ALA A 210 -1.91 -12.49 13.11
C ALA A 210 -1.02 -11.51 13.89
N ILE A 211 0.28 -11.81 14.03
CA ILE A 211 1.25 -10.88 14.61
C ILE A 211 1.46 -9.68 13.67
N VAL A 212 1.53 -9.91 12.35
CA VAL A 212 1.61 -8.82 11.37
C VAL A 212 0.41 -7.88 11.52
N ALA A 213 -0.80 -8.42 11.61
CA ALA A 213 -2.02 -7.64 11.80
C ALA A 213 -1.96 -6.75 13.06
N SER A 214 -1.40 -7.26 14.17
CA SER A 214 -1.28 -6.51 15.43
C SER A 214 -0.31 -5.32 15.34
N ARG A 215 0.61 -5.33 14.38
CA ARG A 215 1.64 -4.29 14.21
C ARG A 215 1.22 -3.13 13.30
N LYS A 216 -0.02 -3.08 12.87
CA LYS A 216 -0.68 -1.94 12.22
C LYS A 216 0.18 -1.27 11.14
N LEU A 217 0.74 -2.04 10.21
CA LEU A 217 1.46 -1.49 9.06
C LEU A 217 0.55 -0.63 8.19
N ASP A 218 1.14 0.33 7.50
CA ASP A 218 0.48 1.20 6.53
C ASP A 218 1.18 1.08 5.17
N ALA A 219 0.56 1.62 4.11
CA ALA A 219 1.13 1.60 2.78
C ALA A 219 0.75 2.84 1.97
N TYR A 220 1.71 3.39 1.23
CA TYR A 220 1.47 4.35 0.16
C TYR A 220 1.82 3.73 -1.18
N LEU A 221 0.88 3.76 -2.13
CA LEU A 221 1.09 3.27 -3.49
C LEU A 221 1.55 4.43 -4.36
N TYR A 222 2.49 4.18 -5.27
CA TYR A 222 3.11 5.25 -6.05
C TYR A 222 3.36 4.91 -7.53
N TYR A 223 3.10 3.69 -8.00
CA TYR A 223 3.40 3.35 -9.39
C TYR A 223 2.45 2.27 -9.94
N LEU A 224 1.67 2.66 -10.95
CA LEU A 224 0.75 1.79 -11.67
C LEU A 224 1.44 1.20 -12.90
N LEU A 225 1.36 -0.12 -13.08
CA LEU A 225 1.95 -0.89 -14.16
C LEU A 225 0.92 -1.82 -14.79
N GLY A 226 0.98 -1.98 -16.08
CA GLY A 226 0.12 -2.92 -16.79
C GLY A 226 -0.11 -2.50 -18.24
N GLU A 227 -0.90 -3.32 -18.92
CA GLU A 227 -1.44 -3.02 -20.23
C GLU A 227 -2.76 -2.26 -20.10
N ASN A 228 -3.08 -1.42 -21.08
CA ASN A 228 -4.35 -0.67 -21.11
C ASN A 228 -4.58 0.21 -19.87
N LEU A 229 -3.54 0.90 -19.40
CA LEU A 229 -3.66 1.86 -18.32
C LEU A 229 -4.61 3.00 -18.70
N PRO A 230 -5.32 3.64 -17.72
CA PRO A 230 -6.29 4.69 -17.98
C PRO A 230 -5.70 5.90 -18.69
N TYR A 231 -4.46 6.27 -18.37
CA TYR A 231 -3.76 7.45 -18.89
C TYR A 231 -2.32 7.14 -19.27
N ASP A 232 -1.74 7.95 -20.15
CA ASP A 232 -0.31 7.90 -20.47
C ASP A 232 0.54 8.57 -19.38
N GLY A 233 -0.03 9.56 -18.67
CA GLY A 233 0.63 10.31 -17.63
C GLY A 233 0.64 9.58 -16.28
N HIS A 234 1.81 9.57 -15.63
CA HIS A 234 1.99 8.96 -14.31
C HIS A 234 1.12 9.62 -13.23
N TYR A 235 1.12 10.96 -13.17
CA TYR A 235 0.32 11.70 -12.19
C TYR A 235 -1.19 11.42 -12.36
N GLU A 236 -1.68 11.40 -13.58
CA GLU A 236 -3.08 11.12 -13.92
C GLU A 236 -3.47 9.70 -13.51
N ASN A 237 -2.58 8.73 -13.72
CA ASN A 237 -2.79 7.36 -13.25
C ASN A 237 -2.86 7.29 -11.73
N LEU A 238 -2.00 8.02 -10.99
CA LEU A 238 -2.08 8.07 -9.52
C LEU A 238 -3.41 8.67 -9.04
N LYS A 239 -3.92 9.71 -9.71
CA LYS A 239 -5.23 10.30 -9.39
C LYS A 239 -6.40 9.35 -9.71
N GLU A 240 -6.25 8.51 -10.71
CA GLU A 240 -7.27 7.50 -11.04
C GLU A 240 -7.31 6.36 -10.03
N VAL A 241 -6.14 5.84 -9.61
CA VAL A 241 -6.10 4.73 -8.64
C VAL A 241 -6.60 5.12 -7.25
N GLU A 242 -6.57 6.40 -6.87
CA GLU A 242 -7.26 6.89 -5.66
C GLU A 242 -8.75 6.53 -5.68
N LYS A 243 -9.41 6.64 -6.83
CA LYS A 243 -10.84 6.30 -7.01
C LYS A 243 -11.10 4.79 -6.88
N TRP A 244 -10.08 3.96 -7.11
CA TRP A 244 -10.17 2.51 -6.92
C TRP A 244 -9.95 2.06 -5.47
N GLY A 245 -9.65 3.00 -4.57
CA GLY A 245 -9.49 2.76 -3.15
C GLY A 245 -8.05 2.70 -2.66
N PHE A 246 -7.07 2.99 -3.50
CA PHE A 246 -5.67 3.03 -3.08
C PHE A 246 -5.33 4.31 -2.32
N LYS A 247 -4.49 4.16 -1.30
CA LYS A 247 -3.92 5.29 -0.56
C LYS A 247 -2.69 5.80 -1.29
N ILE A 248 -2.81 6.98 -1.88
CA ILE A 248 -1.74 7.71 -2.54
C ILE A 248 -1.32 8.88 -1.66
N SER A 249 -0.04 9.25 -1.70
CA SER A 249 0.44 10.41 -0.95
C SER A 249 -0.24 11.70 -1.43
N ASP A 250 -0.85 12.42 -0.51
CA ASP A 250 -1.52 13.70 -0.76
C ASP A 250 -0.55 14.85 -1.08
N VAL A 251 0.74 14.64 -0.80
CA VAL A 251 1.80 15.61 -1.10
C VAL A 251 2.39 15.47 -2.52
N THR A 252 1.93 14.49 -3.29
CA THR A 252 2.32 14.32 -4.69
C THR A 252 1.93 15.55 -5.50
N ARG A 253 2.88 16.12 -6.25
CA ARG A 253 2.71 17.36 -7.01
C ARG A 253 3.16 17.19 -8.46
N LYS A 254 2.34 17.67 -9.38
CA LYS A 254 2.69 17.81 -10.79
C LYS A 254 3.35 19.16 -11.03
N CYS A 255 4.58 19.17 -11.50
CA CYS A 255 5.40 20.34 -11.74
C CYS A 255 5.58 20.56 -13.25
N LYS A 256 5.32 21.78 -13.73
CA LYS A 256 5.46 22.17 -15.13
C LYS A 256 6.83 22.74 -15.44
N THR A 257 7.52 23.26 -14.45
CA THR A 257 8.82 23.92 -14.59
C THR A 257 9.84 23.35 -13.62
N LEU A 258 11.11 23.50 -13.96
CA LEU A 258 12.21 23.10 -13.08
C LEU A 258 12.21 23.90 -11.76
N GLU A 259 11.80 25.17 -11.78
CA GLU A 259 11.68 25.98 -10.55
C GLU A 259 10.63 25.41 -9.59
N GLU A 260 9.48 24.96 -10.09
CA GLU A 260 8.46 24.28 -9.27
C GLU A 260 9.00 22.98 -8.64
N VAL A 261 9.88 22.26 -9.34
CA VAL A 261 10.58 21.08 -8.78
C VAL A 261 11.49 21.49 -7.63
N PHE A 262 12.28 22.56 -7.78
CA PHE A 262 13.14 23.08 -6.71
C PHE A 262 12.35 23.58 -5.51
N GLU A 263 11.22 24.26 -5.72
CA GLU A 263 10.31 24.66 -4.64
C GLU A 263 9.82 23.46 -3.85
N PHE A 264 9.41 22.40 -4.53
CA PHE A 264 8.98 21.15 -3.89
C PHE A 264 10.11 20.54 -3.05
N ILE A 265 11.32 20.43 -3.60
CA ILE A 265 12.48 19.88 -2.89
C ILE A 265 12.82 20.72 -1.64
N ARG A 266 12.92 22.04 -1.75
CA ARG A 266 13.24 22.95 -0.65
C ARG A 266 12.19 22.89 0.47
N TYR A 267 10.92 22.87 0.11
CA TYR A 267 9.82 22.74 1.06
C TYR A 267 9.92 21.45 1.87
N TRP A 268 10.05 20.31 1.19
CA TRP A 268 10.08 19.01 1.86
C TRP A 268 11.41 18.71 2.54
N ASP A 269 12.49 19.34 2.17
CA ASP A 269 13.74 19.23 2.92
C ASP A 269 13.56 19.72 4.37
N THR A 270 12.67 20.68 4.58
CA THR A 270 12.33 21.20 5.91
C THR A 270 11.17 20.47 6.57
N GLU A 271 10.08 20.25 5.82
CA GLU A 271 8.78 19.82 6.36
C GLU A 271 8.63 18.29 6.48
N ARG A 272 9.45 17.48 5.82
CA ARG A 272 9.34 16.01 5.85
C ARG A 272 9.35 15.39 7.25
N LYS A 273 10.02 16.02 8.21
CA LYS A 273 10.07 15.59 9.62
C LYS A 273 8.73 15.63 10.34
N ASN A 274 7.75 16.36 9.78
CA ASN A 274 6.40 16.50 10.31
C ASN A 274 5.44 15.44 9.75
N LEU A 275 5.89 14.57 8.84
CA LEU A 275 5.10 13.48 8.33
C LEU A 275 4.92 12.37 9.38
N PRO A 276 3.77 11.68 9.39
CA PRO A 276 3.46 10.63 10.37
C PRO A 276 4.23 9.33 10.14
N VAL A 277 4.97 9.25 9.05
CA VAL A 277 5.73 8.06 8.62
C VAL A 277 7.14 8.42 8.19
#